data_0411a386d5c100bf1e108ff864c7aefc
#
_entry.id   0411a386d5c100bf1e108ff864c7aefc
#
_cell.length_a   1.000
_cell.length_b   1.000
_cell.length_c   1.000
_cell.angle_alpha   90.00
_cell.angle_beta   90.00
_cell.angle_gamma   90.00
#
_symmetry.space_group_name_H-M   'P 1'
#
loop_
_entity.id
_entity.type
_entity.pdbx_description
1 polymer ?
#
loop_
_entity_poly.entity_id
_entity_poly.type
_entity_poly.pdbx_seq_one_letter_code
_entity_poly.pdbx_strand_id
1 'polypeptide(L)'
;MDAPVVFYYDFNSPYAYLAAERIGDLIPDAEWRPIAFAILLSKLGRLERVLEQLDPAPIVAEIAQRAGDRGLPPFAPPEAWPVETWSLVPLRAALVADERGRLREFSRAAYRKSFVESRSLAELDSVLAAAREVGLEPHEVRDGIERSEIKERLKGNTEQALARGVTGIPTVGIGNELFWGDDRLEEAAAAAGR
;
A
#
# COMPACT_ATOMS: atom_id res chain seq x y z
N MET A 1 9.49 22.67 13.74
CA MET A 1 9.23 21.93 12.52
C MET A 1 8.47 20.68 12.93
N ASP A 2 7.26 20.51 12.45
CA ASP A 2 6.46 19.33 12.77
C ASP A 2 7.16 18.07 12.23
N ALA A 3 7.07 16.98 12.98
CA ALA A 3 7.67 15.72 12.57
C ALA A 3 7.03 15.23 11.26
N PRO A 4 7.81 14.71 10.30
CA PRO A 4 7.25 14.22 9.05
C PRO A 4 6.27 13.07 9.33
N VAL A 5 5.10 13.14 8.72
CA VAL A 5 4.11 12.07 8.75
C VAL A 5 4.38 11.12 7.59
N VAL A 6 4.55 9.84 7.87
CA VAL A 6 4.86 8.82 6.86
C VAL A 6 3.81 7.72 6.87
N PHE A 7 3.22 7.46 5.71
CA PHE A 7 2.24 6.38 5.49
C PHE A 7 2.92 5.18 4.82
N TYR A 8 3.10 4.10 5.59
CA TYR A 8 3.67 2.83 5.13
C TYR A 8 2.58 1.89 4.65
N TYR A 9 2.72 1.37 3.42
CA TYR A 9 1.71 0.51 2.80
C TYR A 9 2.30 -0.51 1.82
N ASP A 10 1.51 -1.52 1.50
CA ASP A 10 1.77 -2.52 0.46
C ASP A 10 0.45 -2.88 -0.23
N PHE A 11 0.46 -3.09 -1.53
CA PHE A 11 -0.73 -3.32 -2.34
C PHE A 11 -1.47 -4.63 -2.02
N ASN A 12 -0.83 -5.55 -1.32
CA ASN A 12 -1.49 -6.81 -0.92
C ASN A 12 -2.40 -6.67 0.32
N SER A 13 -2.40 -5.49 0.96
CA SER A 13 -3.22 -5.24 2.14
C SER A 13 -4.52 -4.51 1.83
N PRO A 14 -5.69 -5.13 2.04
CA PRO A 14 -6.98 -4.47 1.88
C PRO A 14 -7.23 -3.40 2.96
N TYR A 15 -6.64 -3.52 4.14
CA TYR A 15 -6.67 -2.47 5.16
C TYR A 15 -5.89 -1.23 4.68
N ALA A 16 -4.78 -1.43 3.94
CA ALA A 16 -4.04 -0.33 3.34
C ALA A 16 -4.82 0.33 2.18
N TYR A 17 -5.65 -0.42 1.44
CA TYR A 17 -6.60 0.15 0.49
C TYR A 17 -7.59 1.09 1.20
N LEU A 18 -8.23 0.65 2.29
CA LEU A 18 -9.15 1.49 3.06
C LEU A 18 -8.48 2.77 3.58
N ALA A 19 -7.24 2.65 4.04
CA ALA A 19 -6.45 3.79 4.50
C ALA A 19 -6.10 4.74 3.34
N ALA A 20 -5.68 4.22 2.19
CA ALA A 20 -5.30 4.98 1.01
C ALA A 20 -6.44 5.83 0.43
N GLU A 21 -7.69 5.37 0.56
CA GLU A 21 -8.87 6.15 0.13
C GLU A 21 -9.17 7.33 1.06
N ARG A 22 -8.69 7.33 2.30
CA ARG A 22 -9.05 8.32 3.33
C ARG A 22 -7.91 9.23 3.77
N ILE A 23 -6.69 8.76 3.73
CA ILE A 23 -5.55 9.47 4.32
C ILE A 23 -5.30 10.83 3.66
N GLY A 24 -5.64 10.97 2.38
CA GLY A 24 -5.50 12.25 1.67
C GLY A 24 -6.37 13.37 2.24
N ASP A 25 -7.53 13.03 2.80
CA ASP A 25 -8.45 13.99 3.42
C ASP A 25 -8.08 14.25 4.89
N LEU A 26 -7.59 13.23 5.59
CA LEU A 26 -7.24 13.30 7.01
C LEU A 26 -5.85 13.90 7.25
N ILE A 27 -4.87 13.53 6.44
CA ILE A 27 -3.47 13.94 6.55
C ILE A 27 -2.93 14.25 5.14
N PRO A 28 -3.30 15.40 4.54
CA PRO A 28 -2.99 15.71 3.14
C PRO A 28 -1.49 15.75 2.82
N ASP A 29 -0.67 16.07 3.80
CA ASP A 29 0.80 16.19 3.69
C ASP A 29 1.55 14.90 4.06
N ALA A 30 0.86 13.79 4.36
CA ALA A 30 1.52 12.50 4.61
C ALA A 30 2.43 12.09 3.44
N GLU A 31 3.66 11.74 3.73
CA GLU A 31 4.57 11.10 2.78
C GLU A 31 4.13 9.64 2.58
N TRP A 32 3.76 9.28 1.37
CA TRP A 32 3.43 7.89 1.04
C TRP A 32 4.69 7.09 0.78
N ARG A 33 4.86 5.98 1.50
CA ARG A 33 6.06 5.17 1.41
C ARG A 33 5.72 3.70 1.19
N PRO A 34 5.77 3.23 -0.09
CA PRO A 34 5.58 1.82 -0.40
C PRO A 34 6.71 0.99 0.21
N ILE A 35 6.34 -0.14 0.82
CA ILE A 35 7.28 -1.10 1.43
C ILE A 35 6.91 -2.52 1.01
N ALA A 36 7.91 -3.40 0.87
CA ALA A 36 7.68 -4.82 0.60
C ALA A 36 7.37 -5.56 1.90
N PHE A 37 6.09 -5.63 2.28
CA PHE A 37 5.66 -6.12 3.58
C PHE A 37 5.99 -7.60 3.80
N ALA A 38 5.89 -8.45 2.79
CA ALA A 38 6.30 -9.85 2.90
C ALA A 38 7.79 -9.99 3.23
N ILE A 39 8.65 -9.12 2.65
CA ILE A 39 10.08 -9.07 2.97
C ILE A 39 10.29 -8.60 4.42
N LEU A 40 9.55 -7.59 4.86
CA LEU A 40 9.60 -7.11 6.25
C LEU A 40 9.19 -8.23 7.22
N LEU A 41 8.10 -8.94 6.97
CA LEU A 41 7.67 -10.08 7.78
C LEU A 41 8.71 -11.21 7.81
N SER A 42 9.35 -11.50 6.69
CA SER A 42 10.44 -12.49 6.61
C SER A 42 11.62 -12.09 7.51
N LYS A 43 12.04 -10.83 7.46
CA LYS A 43 13.12 -10.29 8.32
C LYS A 43 12.76 -10.35 9.82
N LEU A 44 11.48 -10.26 10.15
CA LEU A 44 10.96 -10.42 11.53
C LEU A 44 10.76 -11.89 11.93
N GLY A 45 11.01 -12.87 11.04
CA GLY A 45 10.73 -14.29 11.30
C GLY A 45 9.24 -14.60 11.47
N ARG A 46 8.35 -13.81 10.88
CA ARG A 46 6.89 -13.90 11.08
C ARG A 46 6.12 -14.34 9.83
N LEU A 47 6.77 -14.37 8.65
CA LEU A 47 6.10 -14.59 7.37
C LEU A 47 5.35 -15.93 7.32
N GLU A 48 6.03 -17.03 7.65
CA GLU A 48 5.44 -18.37 7.61
C GLU A 48 4.21 -18.47 8.49
N ARG A 49 4.32 -18.02 9.75
CA ARG A 49 3.20 -18.03 10.68
C ARG A 49 2.02 -17.18 10.19
N VAL A 50 2.28 -16.03 9.58
CA VAL A 50 1.21 -15.16 9.04
C VAL A 50 0.50 -15.88 7.89
N LEU A 51 1.26 -16.53 6.97
CA LEU A 51 0.69 -17.26 5.84
C LEU A 51 -0.13 -18.49 6.30
N GLU A 52 0.36 -19.23 7.30
CA GLU A 52 -0.35 -20.39 7.86
C GLU A 52 -1.66 -20.03 8.55
N GLN A 53 -1.72 -18.85 9.19
CA GLN A 53 -2.89 -18.38 9.94
C GLN A 53 -3.83 -17.51 9.11
N LEU A 54 -3.47 -17.24 7.86
CA LEU A 54 -4.22 -16.33 7.00
C LEU A 54 -5.51 -17.01 6.51
N ASP A 55 -6.64 -16.57 7.07
CA ASP A 55 -7.98 -16.90 6.57
C ASP A 55 -8.54 -15.66 5.84
N PRO A 56 -8.72 -15.72 4.51
CA PRO A 56 -9.22 -14.59 3.76
C PRO A 56 -10.71 -14.29 4.01
N ALA A 57 -11.51 -15.27 4.36
CA ALA A 57 -12.96 -15.09 4.41
C ALA A 57 -13.44 -14.03 5.44
N PRO A 58 -12.98 -14.05 6.71
CA PRO A 58 -13.36 -13.01 7.67
C PRO A 58 -12.80 -11.64 7.27
N ILE A 59 -11.60 -11.58 6.65
CA ILE A 59 -11.01 -10.32 6.20
C ILE A 59 -11.86 -9.72 5.08
N VAL A 60 -12.26 -10.51 4.11
CA VAL A 60 -13.12 -10.05 2.99
C VAL A 60 -14.43 -9.49 3.52
N ALA A 61 -15.08 -10.20 4.47
CA ALA A 61 -16.34 -9.74 5.06
C ALA A 61 -16.18 -8.41 5.83
N GLU A 62 -15.13 -8.29 6.63
CA GLU A 62 -14.83 -7.08 7.39
C GLU A 62 -14.54 -5.89 6.48
N ILE A 63 -13.69 -6.07 5.48
CA ILE A 63 -13.33 -4.99 4.54
C ILE A 63 -14.54 -4.56 3.70
N ALA A 64 -15.37 -5.51 3.25
CA ALA A 64 -16.59 -5.19 2.51
C ALA A 64 -17.55 -4.35 3.36
N GLN A 65 -17.74 -4.69 4.64
CA GLN A 65 -18.53 -3.91 5.57
C GLN A 65 -17.95 -2.49 5.74
N ARG A 66 -16.65 -2.39 6.07
CA ARG A 66 -15.98 -1.10 6.28
C ARG A 66 -16.00 -0.22 5.03
N ALA A 67 -15.86 -0.81 3.83
CA ALA A 67 -15.97 -0.08 2.57
C ALA A 67 -17.39 0.46 2.37
N GLY A 68 -18.42 -0.36 2.63
CA GLY A 68 -19.82 0.05 2.56
C GLY A 68 -20.16 1.18 3.53
N ASP A 69 -19.74 1.07 4.80
CA ASP A 69 -19.95 2.09 5.84
C ASP A 69 -19.30 3.44 5.48
N ARG A 70 -18.28 3.43 4.64
CA ARG A 70 -17.54 4.61 4.17
C ARG A 70 -17.96 5.10 2.79
N GLY A 71 -18.98 4.50 2.18
CA GLY A 71 -19.44 4.86 0.83
C GLY A 71 -18.42 4.59 -0.28
N LEU A 72 -17.46 3.69 -0.04
CA LEU A 72 -16.52 3.24 -1.04
C LEU A 72 -17.19 2.24 -2.01
N PRO A 73 -16.63 2.03 -3.22
CA PRO A 73 -17.11 1.00 -4.13
C PRO A 73 -17.09 -0.39 -3.46
N PRO A 74 -17.97 -1.32 -3.91
CA PRO A 74 -17.98 -2.68 -3.38
C PRO A 74 -16.61 -3.34 -3.43
N PHE A 75 -16.18 -3.92 -2.31
CA PHE A 75 -14.91 -4.61 -2.21
C PHE A 75 -14.97 -5.95 -2.94
N ALA A 76 -14.09 -6.15 -3.88
CA ALA A 76 -14.01 -7.33 -4.73
C ALA A 76 -12.53 -7.69 -5.00
N PRO A 77 -11.87 -8.46 -4.11
CA PRO A 77 -10.47 -8.83 -4.30
C PRO A 77 -10.31 -9.81 -5.47
N PRO A 78 -9.10 -9.91 -6.07
CA PRO A 78 -8.79 -10.95 -7.05
C PRO A 78 -8.98 -12.37 -6.46
N GLU A 79 -9.39 -13.32 -7.28
CA GLU A 79 -9.63 -14.71 -6.85
C GLU A 79 -8.41 -15.34 -6.16
N ALA A 80 -7.21 -15.07 -6.68
CA ALA A 80 -5.96 -15.57 -6.14
C ALA A 80 -5.47 -14.85 -4.87
N TRP A 81 -6.16 -13.78 -4.42
CA TRP A 81 -5.78 -13.08 -3.20
C TRP A 81 -6.06 -13.95 -1.96
N PRO A 82 -5.19 -13.96 -0.96
CA PRO A 82 -3.96 -13.19 -0.79
C PRO A 82 -2.67 -13.91 -1.22
N VAL A 83 -2.73 -15.17 -1.67
CA VAL A 83 -1.56 -16.05 -1.75
C VAL A 83 -0.72 -15.84 -3.03
N GLU A 84 -1.37 -15.69 -4.17
CA GLU A 84 -0.69 -15.57 -5.47
C GLU A 84 -0.55 -14.11 -5.95
N THR A 85 -0.66 -13.16 -5.03
CA THR A 85 -0.62 -11.73 -5.35
C THR A 85 0.70 -11.09 -4.90
N TRP A 86 1.73 -11.20 -5.76
CA TRP A 86 3.03 -10.60 -5.49
C TRP A 86 3.00 -9.09 -5.73
N SER A 87 3.42 -8.31 -4.72
CA SER A 87 3.34 -6.84 -4.76
C SER A 87 4.62 -6.13 -5.22
N LEU A 88 5.73 -6.84 -5.48
CA LEU A 88 7.00 -6.18 -5.83
C LEU A 88 6.91 -5.34 -7.10
N VAL A 89 6.21 -5.81 -8.13
CA VAL A 89 6.03 -5.08 -9.39
C VAL A 89 5.20 -3.80 -9.18
N PRO A 90 3.99 -3.83 -8.59
CA PRO A 90 3.23 -2.61 -8.35
C PRO A 90 3.92 -1.66 -7.37
N LEU A 91 4.66 -2.14 -6.35
CA LEU A 91 5.44 -1.29 -5.45
C LEU A 91 6.55 -0.53 -6.17
N ARG A 92 7.26 -1.19 -7.10
CA ARG A 92 8.26 -0.54 -7.97
C ARG A 92 7.60 0.45 -8.91
N ALA A 93 6.45 0.10 -9.50
CA ALA A 93 5.69 1.01 -10.36
C ALA A 93 5.23 2.26 -9.59
N ALA A 94 4.85 2.12 -8.32
CA ALA A 94 4.54 3.26 -7.46
C ALA A 94 5.74 4.20 -7.27
N LEU A 95 6.96 3.65 -7.15
CA LEU A 95 8.18 4.47 -7.07
C LEU A 95 8.54 5.13 -8.40
N VAL A 96 8.24 4.51 -9.54
CA VAL A 96 8.35 5.14 -10.86
C VAL A 96 7.33 6.29 -10.98
N ALA A 97 6.09 6.07 -10.51
CA ALA A 97 5.07 7.11 -10.46
C ALA A 97 5.48 8.30 -9.57
N ASP A 98 6.19 8.03 -8.48
CA ASP A 98 6.71 9.06 -7.58
C ASP A 98 7.71 10.01 -8.28
N GLU A 99 8.56 9.51 -9.15
CA GLU A 99 9.48 10.33 -9.97
C GLU A 99 8.74 11.33 -10.89
N ARG A 100 7.46 11.07 -11.14
CA ARG A 100 6.55 11.92 -11.93
C ARG A 100 5.57 12.73 -11.07
N GLY A 101 5.71 12.67 -9.72
CA GLY A 101 4.79 13.31 -8.78
C GLY A 101 3.39 12.71 -8.78
N ARG A 102 3.25 11.41 -9.15
CA ARG A 102 1.97 10.69 -9.29
C ARG A 102 1.83 9.51 -8.34
N LEU A 103 2.66 9.44 -7.29
CA LEU A 103 2.66 8.32 -6.35
C LEU A 103 1.29 8.01 -5.76
N ARG A 104 0.61 9.04 -5.26
CA ARG A 104 -0.67 8.90 -4.55
C ARG A 104 -1.78 8.47 -5.51
N GLU A 105 -1.88 9.14 -6.64
CA GLU A 105 -2.88 8.84 -7.67
C GLU A 105 -2.70 7.43 -8.21
N PHE A 106 -1.45 7.05 -8.53
CA PHE A 106 -1.13 5.70 -8.99
C PHE A 106 -1.48 4.66 -7.93
N SER A 107 -1.13 4.90 -6.67
CA SER A 107 -1.38 3.93 -5.60
C SER A 107 -2.88 3.71 -5.39
N ARG A 108 -3.69 4.77 -5.43
CA ARG A 108 -5.15 4.65 -5.34
C ARG A 108 -5.72 3.93 -6.57
N ALA A 109 -5.28 4.25 -7.78
CA ALA A 109 -5.69 3.55 -9.00
C ALA A 109 -5.33 2.06 -8.93
N ALA A 110 -4.11 1.71 -8.52
CA ALA A 110 -3.67 0.33 -8.37
C ALA A 110 -4.51 -0.44 -7.32
N TYR A 111 -4.81 0.16 -6.18
CA TYR A 111 -5.70 -0.44 -5.19
C TYR A 111 -7.11 -0.70 -5.75
N ARG A 112 -7.66 0.26 -6.51
CA ARG A 112 -8.98 0.08 -7.14
C ARG A 112 -8.97 -1.00 -8.20
N LYS A 113 -7.91 -1.12 -9.02
CA LYS A 113 -7.75 -2.25 -9.94
C LYS A 113 -7.81 -3.58 -9.19
N SER A 114 -7.10 -3.68 -8.05
CA SER A 114 -7.08 -4.91 -7.26
C SER A 114 -8.39 -5.18 -6.53
N PHE A 115 -8.86 -4.24 -5.72
CA PHE A 115 -9.90 -4.49 -4.72
C PHE A 115 -11.30 -4.03 -5.10
N VAL A 116 -11.46 -3.41 -6.27
CA VAL A 116 -12.76 -3.03 -6.84
C VAL A 116 -13.01 -3.73 -8.18
N GLU A 117 -11.98 -3.81 -9.02
CA GLU A 117 -12.08 -4.42 -10.35
C GLU A 117 -11.64 -5.91 -10.37
N SER A 118 -11.27 -6.47 -9.23
CA SER A 118 -10.81 -7.87 -9.06
C SER A 118 -9.61 -8.25 -9.94
N ARG A 119 -8.75 -7.29 -10.31
CA ARG A 119 -7.61 -7.51 -11.18
C ARG A 119 -6.34 -7.77 -10.38
N SER A 120 -5.68 -8.88 -10.62
CA SER A 120 -4.41 -9.19 -9.96
C SER A 120 -3.32 -8.19 -10.36
N LEU A 121 -2.68 -7.54 -9.37
CA LEU A 121 -1.51 -6.70 -9.60
C LEU A 121 -0.20 -7.52 -9.77
N ALA A 122 -0.25 -8.84 -9.63
CA ALA A 122 0.81 -9.73 -10.10
C ALA A 122 0.92 -9.72 -11.63
N GLU A 123 -0.19 -9.39 -12.33
CA GLU A 123 -0.23 -9.22 -13.77
C GLU A 123 0.22 -7.81 -14.14
N LEU A 124 1.28 -7.72 -14.94
CA LEU A 124 1.84 -6.43 -15.36
C LEU A 124 0.81 -5.55 -16.08
N ASP A 125 -0.10 -6.14 -16.87
CA ASP A 125 -1.15 -5.39 -17.58
C ASP A 125 -2.10 -4.65 -16.63
N SER A 126 -2.37 -5.19 -15.45
CA SER A 126 -3.17 -4.52 -14.41
C SER A 126 -2.44 -3.31 -13.84
N VAL A 127 -1.14 -3.43 -13.61
CA VAL A 127 -0.26 -2.34 -13.15
C VAL A 127 -0.17 -1.24 -14.21
N LEU A 128 0.01 -1.62 -15.47
CA LEU A 128 0.06 -0.67 -16.59
C LEU A 128 -1.29 0.01 -16.86
N ALA A 129 -2.41 -0.68 -16.57
CA ALA A 129 -3.73 -0.05 -16.63
C ALA A 129 -3.89 1.06 -15.57
N ALA A 130 -3.45 0.80 -14.33
CA ALA A 130 -3.42 1.82 -13.29
C ALA A 130 -2.51 3.02 -13.67
N ALA A 131 -1.36 2.74 -14.29
CA ALA A 131 -0.44 3.76 -14.75
C ALA A 131 -1.07 4.68 -15.83
N ARG A 132 -1.75 4.10 -16.83
CA ARG A 132 -2.46 4.87 -17.87
C ARG A 132 -3.54 5.78 -17.29
N GLU A 133 -4.27 5.29 -16.28
CA GLU A 133 -5.35 6.04 -15.64
C GLU A 133 -4.88 7.36 -15.03
N VAL A 134 -3.62 7.41 -14.60
CA VAL A 134 -3.00 8.59 -13.99
C VAL A 134 -2.04 9.34 -14.93
N GLY A 135 -2.09 9.02 -16.23
CA GLY A 135 -1.34 9.73 -17.28
C GLY A 135 0.14 9.35 -17.34
N LEU A 136 0.52 8.16 -16.84
CA LEU A 136 1.87 7.63 -17.00
C LEU A 136 1.97 6.77 -18.27
N GLU A 137 3.07 6.90 -18.99
CA GLU A 137 3.31 6.10 -20.18
C GLU A 137 3.68 4.65 -19.80
N PRO A 138 2.96 3.63 -20.34
CA PRO A 138 3.18 2.24 -19.98
C PRO A 138 4.61 1.74 -20.20
N HIS A 139 5.29 2.23 -21.24
CA HIS A 139 6.67 1.84 -21.52
C HIS A 139 7.63 2.39 -20.46
N GLU A 140 7.44 3.63 -19.99
CA GLU A 140 8.26 4.21 -18.91
C GLU A 140 8.13 3.40 -17.61
N VAL A 141 6.91 2.98 -17.28
CA VAL A 141 6.67 2.15 -16.09
C VAL A 141 7.29 0.77 -16.25
N ARG A 142 7.12 0.12 -17.43
CA ARG A 142 7.71 -1.20 -17.71
C ARG A 142 9.24 -1.18 -17.60
N ASP A 143 9.89 -0.17 -18.17
CA ASP A 143 11.34 -0.04 -18.11
C ASP A 143 11.79 0.38 -16.71
N GLY A 144 11.02 1.25 -16.07
CA GLY A 144 11.30 1.79 -14.75
C GLY A 144 11.34 0.75 -13.63
N ILE A 145 10.39 -0.21 -13.63
CA ILE A 145 10.33 -1.26 -12.59
C ILE A 145 11.55 -2.20 -12.59
N GLU A 146 12.30 -2.24 -13.68
CA GLU A 146 13.50 -3.07 -13.81
C GLU A 146 14.79 -2.34 -13.41
N ARG A 147 14.75 -1.01 -13.27
CA ARG A 147 15.92 -0.22 -12.88
C ARG A 147 16.42 -0.58 -11.47
N SER A 148 17.74 -0.67 -11.34
CA SER A 148 18.41 -0.97 -10.07
C SER A 148 18.08 0.06 -8.99
N GLU A 149 18.01 1.34 -9.34
CA GLU A 149 17.72 2.44 -8.41
C GLU A 149 16.32 2.30 -7.79
N ILE A 150 15.33 1.89 -8.57
CA ILE A 150 13.96 1.64 -8.08
C ILE A 150 13.93 0.43 -7.16
N LYS A 151 14.65 -0.64 -7.51
CA LYS A 151 14.75 -1.85 -6.67
C LYS A 151 15.43 -1.55 -5.34
N GLU A 152 16.55 -0.82 -5.36
CA GLU A 152 17.26 -0.41 -4.14
C GLU A 152 16.45 0.59 -3.31
N ARG A 153 15.70 1.50 -3.93
CA ARG A 153 14.82 2.43 -3.24
C ARG A 153 13.71 1.68 -2.48
N LEU A 154 13.07 0.68 -3.10
CA LEU A 154 12.04 -0.13 -2.42
C LEU A 154 12.64 -0.92 -1.25
N LYS A 155 13.83 -1.48 -1.43
CA LYS A 155 14.57 -2.16 -0.37
C LYS A 155 14.88 -1.19 0.78
N GLY A 156 15.42 -0.02 0.49
CA GLY A 156 15.71 1.03 1.48
C GLY A 156 14.48 1.48 2.25
N ASN A 157 13.34 1.69 1.58
CA ASN A 157 12.07 2.00 2.23
C ASN A 157 11.67 0.92 3.24
N THR A 158 11.81 -0.36 2.84
CA THR A 158 11.46 -1.51 3.69
C THR A 158 12.39 -1.62 4.89
N GLU A 159 13.69 -1.40 4.71
CA GLU A 159 14.68 -1.42 5.79
C GLU A 159 14.47 -0.27 6.77
N GLN A 160 14.16 0.93 6.28
CA GLN A 160 13.82 2.08 7.13
C GLN A 160 12.55 1.84 7.94
N ALA A 161 11.50 1.26 7.33
CA ALA A 161 10.28 0.90 8.05
C ALA A 161 10.56 -0.10 9.17
N LEU A 162 11.37 -1.15 8.88
CA LEU A 162 11.79 -2.13 9.87
C LEU A 162 12.58 -1.48 11.02
N ALA A 163 13.56 -0.65 10.70
CA ALA A 163 14.38 0.06 11.70
C ALA A 163 13.55 0.99 12.59
N ARG A 164 12.45 1.54 12.04
CA ARG A 164 11.50 2.38 12.78
C ARG A 164 10.52 1.60 13.65
N GLY A 165 10.53 0.27 13.56
CA GLY A 165 9.63 -0.60 14.34
C GLY A 165 8.28 -0.89 13.69
N VAL A 166 8.12 -0.62 12.39
CA VAL A 166 6.91 -1.02 11.65
C VAL A 166 6.83 -2.55 11.62
N THR A 167 5.72 -3.11 12.08
CA THR A 167 5.47 -4.55 12.16
C THR A 167 4.20 -4.99 11.44
N GLY A 168 3.44 -4.04 10.91
CA GLY A 168 2.18 -4.25 10.20
C GLY A 168 1.88 -3.09 9.25
N ILE A 169 0.92 -3.28 8.37
CA ILE A 169 0.44 -2.29 7.41
C ILE A 169 -1.10 -2.30 7.35
N PRO A 170 -1.73 -1.12 7.07
CA PRO A 170 -1.12 0.21 6.95
C PRO A 170 -0.55 0.68 8.30
N THR A 171 0.48 1.51 8.26
CA THR A 171 0.98 2.19 9.46
C THR A 171 1.27 3.65 9.13
N VAL A 172 0.80 4.57 9.96
CA VAL A 172 1.20 5.98 9.93
C VAL A 172 2.24 6.21 11.02
N GLY A 173 3.39 6.76 10.66
CA GLY A 173 4.46 7.10 11.59
C GLY A 173 4.60 8.61 11.75
N ILE A 174 4.63 9.12 12.99
CA ILE A 174 4.76 10.54 13.34
C ILE A 174 5.80 10.64 14.45
N GLY A 175 6.92 11.32 14.20
CA GLY A 175 8.01 11.32 15.17
C GLY A 175 8.41 9.89 15.56
N ASN A 176 8.28 9.51 16.82
CA ASN A 176 8.56 8.17 17.32
C ASN A 176 7.30 7.30 17.47
N GLU A 177 6.12 7.83 17.17
CA GLU A 177 4.86 7.11 17.31
C GLU A 177 4.47 6.39 16.03
N LEU A 178 3.81 5.22 16.18
CA LEU A 178 3.31 4.40 15.09
C LEU A 178 1.83 4.07 15.33
N PHE A 179 1.01 4.37 14.33
CA PHE A 179 -0.42 4.11 14.31
C PHE A 179 -0.68 3.01 13.29
N TRP A 180 -0.80 1.78 13.76
CA TRP A 180 -1.02 0.61 12.90
C TRP A 180 -2.51 0.30 12.77
N GLY A 181 -3.01 0.31 11.56
CA GLY A 181 -4.39 0.01 11.18
C GLY A 181 -5.07 1.18 10.46
N ASP A 182 -6.05 0.87 9.63
CA ASP A 182 -6.87 1.88 8.96
C ASP A 182 -7.87 2.55 9.92
N ASP A 183 -8.15 1.92 11.03
CA ASP A 183 -8.99 2.38 12.13
C ASP A 183 -8.30 3.37 13.07
N ARG A 184 -6.98 3.55 12.93
CA ARG A 184 -6.21 4.53 13.70
C ARG A 184 -5.84 5.79 12.93
N LEU A 185 -6.41 6.00 11.74
CA LEU A 185 -6.09 7.18 10.92
C LEU A 185 -6.52 8.49 11.58
N GLU A 186 -7.68 8.53 12.25
CA GLU A 186 -8.15 9.72 12.96
C GLU A 186 -7.27 10.05 14.16
N GLU A 187 -6.79 9.02 14.86
CA GLU A 187 -5.83 9.21 15.96
C GLU A 187 -4.49 9.75 15.44
N ALA A 188 -4.01 9.21 14.32
CA ALA A 188 -2.81 9.71 13.65
C ALA A 188 -3.00 11.16 13.18
N ALA A 189 -4.15 11.52 12.61
CA ALA A 189 -4.46 12.89 12.20
C ALA A 189 -4.44 13.85 13.39
N ALA A 190 -5.06 13.47 14.49
CA ALA A 190 -5.04 14.29 15.72
C ALA A 190 -3.61 14.46 16.27
N ALA A 191 -2.78 13.40 16.24
CA ALA A 191 -1.37 13.48 16.65
C ALA A 191 -0.52 14.34 15.71
N ALA A 192 -0.89 14.42 14.43
CA ALA A 192 -0.27 15.33 13.45
C ALA A 192 -0.74 16.79 13.56
N GLY A 193 -1.67 17.09 14.48
CA GLY A 193 -2.24 18.43 14.65
C GLY A 193 -3.22 18.81 13.52
N ARG A 194 -3.93 17.84 12.97
CA ARG A 194 -4.93 17.98 11.89
C ARG A 194 -6.35 17.78 12.41
#